data_6539254a152a08894f9786d18881daab
#
_entry.id   6539254a152a08894f9786d18881daab
#
_cell.length_a   1.000
_cell.length_b   1.000
_cell.length_c   1.000
_cell.angle_alpha   90.00
_cell.angle_beta   90.00
_cell.angle_gamma   90.00
#
_symmetry.space_group_name_H-M   'P 1'
#
loop_
_entity.id
_entity.type
_entity.pdbx_description
1 polymer ?
#
loop_
_entity_poly.entity_id
_entity_poly.type
_entity_poly.pdbx_seq_one_letter_code
_entity_poly.pdbx_strand_id
1 'polypeptide(L)'
;IFDITEKGEIKDSRIVHTVINSDRRFTYEEAQQIIETKEGDFKEEVLTLDTIAKALREKRFSAGAINFDRYEVKFEIDEKGKPISVYFKESKDANKLVEEFMLLANKTVAEKIGCAPKNKKAKVLPYRIHDLPDPEKLENLSQFIARFGYKVRTSGTKTDISKSINHLLDDIHGKKEENLIETVSIRAMQKARYSTHNIGHYGLAFEYYTHFTSPIRRFPDMM
;
A
#
# COMPACT_ATOMS: atom_id res chain seq x y z
N ILE A 1 -1.91 6.37 18.58
CA ILE A 1 -3.34 6.51 18.87
C ILE A 1 -3.92 7.48 17.83
N PHE A 2 -5.03 7.10 17.22
CA PHE A 2 -5.78 7.93 16.30
C PHE A 2 -7.20 8.15 16.84
N ASP A 3 -7.70 9.37 16.72
CA ASP A 3 -9.12 9.69 16.75
C ASP A 3 -9.58 9.82 15.30
N ILE A 4 -10.33 8.82 14.83
CA ILE A 4 -10.69 8.68 13.42
C ILE A 4 -12.18 8.40 13.28
N THR A 5 -12.82 9.00 12.27
CA THR A 5 -14.21 8.73 11.93
C THR A 5 -14.33 7.48 11.04
N GLU A 6 -15.52 6.89 10.95
CA GLU A 6 -15.81 5.79 10.02
C GLU A 6 -15.54 6.16 8.55
N LYS A 7 -15.57 7.44 8.21
CA LYS A 7 -15.21 7.96 6.87
C LYS A 7 -13.69 8.09 6.67
N GLY A 8 -12.87 7.62 7.62
CA GLY A 8 -11.41 7.71 7.56
C GLY A 8 -10.89 9.15 7.68
N GLU A 9 -11.59 10.03 8.41
CA GLU A 9 -11.10 11.38 8.72
C GLU A 9 -10.39 11.37 10.06
N ILE A 10 -9.13 11.77 10.07
CA ILE A 10 -8.31 11.82 11.27
C ILE A 10 -8.59 13.15 11.97
N LYS A 11 -9.18 13.13 13.16
CA LYS A 11 -9.42 14.30 14.00
C LYS A 11 -8.20 14.66 14.84
N ASP A 12 -7.56 13.64 15.42
CA ASP A 12 -6.33 13.79 16.20
C ASP A 12 -5.47 12.53 16.10
N SER A 13 -4.17 12.70 16.36
CA SER A 13 -3.25 11.57 16.44
C SER A 13 -2.12 11.83 17.44
N ARG A 14 -1.77 10.83 18.23
CA ARG A 14 -0.72 10.90 19.25
C ARG A 14 0.23 9.71 19.14
N ILE A 15 1.52 9.97 19.33
CA ILE A 15 2.56 8.94 19.41
C ILE A 15 2.99 8.88 20.89
N VAL A 16 2.75 7.75 21.52
CA VAL A 16 2.99 7.55 22.95
C VAL A 16 3.51 6.16 23.24
N HIS A 17 4.27 6.00 24.32
CA HIS A 17 4.58 4.67 24.85
C HIS A 17 3.34 4.11 25.53
N THR A 18 3.00 2.86 25.23
CA THR A 18 1.82 2.19 25.79
C THR A 18 2.18 0.82 26.33
N VAL A 19 1.44 0.37 27.31
CA VAL A 19 1.35 -1.04 27.70
C VAL A 19 0.04 -1.56 27.16
N ILE A 20 0.08 -2.67 26.43
CA ILE A 20 -1.11 -3.27 25.82
C ILE A 20 -1.46 -4.58 26.52
N ASN A 21 -2.75 -4.90 26.55
CA ASN A 21 -3.29 -6.22 26.82
C ASN A 21 -3.94 -6.73 25.54
N SER A 22 -3.62 -7.95 25.12
CA SER A 22 -4.18 -8.55 23.91
C SER A 22 -5.33 -9.49 24.30
N ASP A 23 -6.54 -9.08 24.02
CA ASP A 23 -7.74 -9.87 24.33
C ASP A 23 -7.94 -11.02 23.35
N ARG A 24 -7.61 -10.80 22.07
CA ARG A 24 -7.79 -11.78 20.98
C ARG A 24 -6.71 -11.59 19.92
N ARG A 25 -6.16 -12.69 19.45
CA ARG A 25 -5.32 -12.74 18.26
C ARG A 25 -6.07 -13.44 17.12
N PHE A 26 -6.15 -12.78 15.96
CA PHE A 26 -6.77 -13.31 14.75
C PHE A 26 -5.72 -13.74 13.73
N THR A 27 -6.03 -14.80 12.98
CA THR A 27 -5.43 -15.04 11.68
C THR A 27 -6.11 -14.17 10.62
N TYR A 28 -5.50 -14.01 9.45
CA TYR A 28 -6.14 -13.30 8.34
C TYR A 28 -7.41 -13.99 7.87
N GLU A 29 -7.43 -15.32 7.91
CA GLU A 29 -8.54 -16.16 7.52
C GLU A 29 -9.74 -15.97 8.47
N GLU A 30 -9.51 -15.96 9.79
CA GLU A 30 -10.55 -15.69 10.79
C GLU A 30 -11.12 -14.28 10.63
N ALA A 31 -10.27 -13.27 10.50
CA ALA A 31 -10.71 -11.90 10.29
C ALA A 31 -11.50 -11.74 8.98
N GLN A 32 -11.05 -12.40 7.91
CA GLN A 32 -11.74 -12.41 6.62
C GLN A 32 -13.13 -13.06 6.73
N GLN A 33 -13.22 -14.18 7.45
CA GLN A 33 -14.51 -14.84 7.69
C GLN A 33 -15.48 -13.90 8.41
N ILE A 34 -15.04 -13.16 9.43
CA ILE A 34 -15.88 -12.19 10.14
C ILE A 34 -16.35 -11.08 9.18
N ILE A 35 -15.47 -10.57 8.30
CA ILE A 35 -15.83 -9.55 7.32
C ILE A 35 -16.92 -10.07 6.35
N GLU A 36 -16.79 -11.33 5.89
CA GLU A 36 -17.71 -11.93 4.91
C GLU A 36 -19.04 -12.34 5.54
N THR A 37 -19.03 -13.01 6.70
CA THR A 37 -20.22 -13.56 7.34
C THR A 37 -20.93 -12.58 8.26
N LYS A 38 -20.22 -11.55 8.73
CA LYS A 38 -20.67 -10.61 9.78
C LYS A 38 -20.99 -11.30 11.11
N GLU A 39 -20.31 -12.40 11.40
CA GLU A 39 -20.45 -13.20 12.61
C GLU A 39 -19.06 -13.54 13.17
N GLY A 40 -18.98 -13.70 14.51
CA GLY A 40 -17.75 -14.08 15.21
C GLY A 40 -17.36 -13.12 16.34
N ASP A 41 -16.24 -13.40 17.00
CA ASP A 41 -15.70 -12.62 18.09
C ASP A 41 -15.28 -11.23 17.60
N PHE A 42 -15.57 -10.19 18.40
CA PHE A 42 -15.20 -8.79 18.08
C PHE A 42 -15.67 -8.34 16.67
N LYS A 43 -16.82 -8.84 16.23
CA LYS A 43 -17.35 -8.54 14.89
C LYS A 43 -17.56 -7.05 14.64
N GLU A 44 -18.02 -6.30 15.66
CA GLU A 44 -18.29 -4.87 15.54
C GLU A 44 -17.00 -4.09 15.32
N GLU A 45 -15.95 -4.44 16.07
CA GLU A 45 -14.62 -3.84 15.94
C GLU A 45 -14.00 -4.17 14.59
N VAL A 46 -14.04 -5.44 14.15
CA VAL A 46 -13.48 -5.87 12.87
C VAL A 46 -14.20 -5.20 11.70
N LEU A 47 -15.54 -5.13 11.72
CA LEU A 47 -16.33 -4.50 10.66
C LEU A 47 -16.14 -2.97 10.63
N THR A 48 -16.01 -2.34 11.78
CA THR A 48 -15.70 -0.91 11.87
C THR A 48 -14.33 -0.61 11.30
N LEU A 49 -13.32 -1.41 11.66
CA LEU A 49 -11.96 -1.27 11.11
C LEU A 49 -11.93 -1.52 9.60
N ASP A 50 -12.65 -2.51 9.10
CA ASP A 50 -12.78 -2.77 7.66
C ASP A 50 -13.42 -1.59 6.91
N THR A 51 -14.47 -1.01 7.48
CA THR A 51 -15.13 0.18 6.91
C THR A 51 -14.16 1.37 6.82
N ILE A 52 -13.42 1.64 7.89
CA ILE A 52 -12.41 2.70 7.92
C ILE A 52 -11.28 2.41 6.91
N ALA A 53 -10.80 1.18 6.85
CA ALA A 53 -9.74 0.78 5.91
C ALA A 53 -10.17 0.98 4.45
N LYS A 54 -11.40 0.60 4.11
CA LYS A 54 -11.98 0.84 2.77
C LYS A 54 -12.07 2.32 2.45
N ALA A 55 -12.49 3.16 3.39
CA ALA A 55 -12.55 4.60 3.21
C ALA A 55 -11.14 5.22 3.03
N LEU A 56 -10.14 4.77 3.78
CA LEU A 56 -8.74 5.20 3.63
C LEU A 56 -8.18 4.80 2.26
N ARG A 57 -8.44 3.56 1.84
CA ARG A 57 -8.02 3.02 0.54
C ARG A 57 -8.64 3.82 -0.61
N GLU A 58 -9.93 4.09 -0.57
CA GLU A 58 -10.63 4.90 -1.58
C GLU A 58 -10.03 6.30 -1.71
N LYS A 59 -9.77 6.98 -0.59
CA LYS A 59 -9.10 8.29 -0.57
C LYS A 59 -7.72 8.24 -1.22
N ARG A 60 -6.95 7.19 -0.93
CA ARG A 60 -5.60 7.00 -1.46
C ARG A 60 -5.61 6.80 -2.98
N PHE A 61 -6.51 5.96 -3.50
CA PHE A 61 -6.65 5.75 -4.95
C PHE A 61 -7.20 6.97 -5.67
N SER A 62 -8.14 7.68 -5.07
CA SER A 62 -8.63 8.97 -5.60
C SER A 62 -7.52 10.02 -5.70
N ALA A 63 -6.55 9.99 -4.79
CA ALA A 63 -5.35 10.83 -4.83
C ALA A 63 -4.31 10.38 -5.87
N GLY A 64 -4.47 9.20 -6.49
CA GLY A 64 -3.60 8.68 -7.54
C GLY A 64 -2.62 7.60 -7.10
N ALA A 65 -2.87 6.90 -6.00
CA ALA A 65 -2.13 5.69 -5.68
C ALA A 65 -2.30 4.63 -6.77
N ILE A 66 -1.27 3.83 -7.02
CA ILE A 66 -1.31 2.78 -8.04
C ILE A 66 -1.65 1.46 -7.38
N ASN A 67 -2.60 0.73 -7.98
CA ASN A 67 -3.05 -0.56 -7.50
C ASN A 67 -2.34 -1.70 -8.23
N PHE A 68 -1.30 -2.24 -7.63
CA PHE A 68 -0.69 -3.49 -8.07
C PHE A 68 -1.12 -4.63 -7.13
N ASP A 69 -2.36 -5.10 -7.26
CA ASP A 69 -2.84 -6.28 -6.54
C ASP A 69 -2.25 -7.53 -7.20
N ARG A 70 -1.27 -8.15 -6.55
CA ARG A 70 -0.59 -9.33 -7.06
C ARG A 70 -1.03 -10.60 -6.34
N TYR A 71 -1.16 -11.66 -7.10
CA TYR A 71 -1.19 -13.00 -6.54
C TYR A 71 0.21 -13.37 -6.04
N GLU A 72 0.31 -13.75 -4.79
CA GLU A 72 1.54 -14.24 -4.21
C GLU A 72 1.62 -15.75 -4.39
N VAL A 73 2.61 -16.21 -5.14
CA VAL A 73 2.85 -17.65 -5.32
C VAL A 73 3.37 -18.22 -4.01
N LYS A 74 2.68 -19.18 -3.44
CA LYS A 74 3.07 -19.93 -2.25
C LYS A 74 3.27 -21.40 -2.57
N PHE A 75 4.21 -21.99 -1.86
CA PHE A 75 4.46 -23.42 -1.93
C PHE A 75 4.00 -24.07 -0.64
N GLU A 76 3.26 -25.15 -0.76
CA GLU A 76 3.06 -26.07 0.34
C GLU A 76 4.28 -27.01 0.40
N ILE A 77 4.87 -27.10 1.58
CA ILE A 77 6.09 -27.88 1.80
C ILE A 77 5.82 -28.99 2.81
N ASP A 78 6.43 -30.15 2.61
CA ASP A 78 6.37 -31.27 3.57
C ASP A 78 7.29 -30.99 4.79
N GLU A 79 7.26 -31.91 5.76
CA GLU A 79 8.10 -31.86 6.96
C GLU A 79 9.61 -31.85 6.66
N LYS A 80 10.02 -32.27 5.47
CA LYS A 80 11.41 -32.30 4.99
C LYS A 80 11.79 -31.09 4.16
N GLY A 81 10.86 -30.11 4.00
CA GLY A 81 11.06 -28.90 3.23
C GLY A 81 10.91 -29.09 1.70
N LYS A 82 10.37 -30.21 1.24
CA LYS A 82 10.14 -30.47 -0.19
C LYS A 82 8.80 -29.88 -0.63
N PRO A 83 8.73 -29.13 -1.76
CA PRO A 83 7.47 -28.62 -2.28
C PRO A 83 6.52 -29.76 -2.68
N ILE A 84 5.29 -29.72 -2.16
CA ILE A 84 4.20 -30.66 -2.46
C ILE A 84 3.27 -30.06 -3.50
N SER A 85 2.89 -28.80 -3.32
CA SER A 85 1.96 -28.09 -4.18
C SER A 85 2.32 -26.62 -4.33
N VAL A 86 1.72 -25.97 -5.33
CA VAL A 86 1.81 -24.52 -5.56
C VAL A 86 0.40 -23.94 -5.52
N TYR A 87 0.21 -22.86 -4.77
CA TYR A 87 -1.05 -22.14 -4.73
C TYR A 87 -0.86 -20.64 -4.81
N PHE A 88 -1.87 -19.94 -5.28
CA PHE A 88 -1.87 -18.49 -5.35
C PHE A 88 -2.59 -17.92 -4.12
N LYS A 89 -1.87 -17.09 -3.37
CA LYS A 89 -2.46 -16.37 -2.24
C LYS A 89 -2.93 -15.00 -2.72
N GLU A 90 -4.24 -14.80 -2.66
CA GLU A 90 -4.85 -13.50 -2.92
C GLU A 90 -4.83 -12.63 -1.68
N SER A 91 -4.61 -11.32 -1.86
CA SER A 91 -4.74 -10.32 -0.80
C SER A 91 -6.21 -9.94 -0.62
N LYS A 92 -6.84 -10.44 0.42
CA LYS A 92 -8.25 -10.19 0.75
C LYS A 92 -8.43 -8.95 1.63
N ASP A 93 -9.68 -8.60 1.97
CA ASP A 93 -10.02 -7.42 2.76
C ASP A 93 -9.32 -7.39 4.12
N ALA A 94 -9.18 -8.51 4.81
CA ALA A 94 -8.44 -8.58 6.07
C ALA A 94 -6.95 -8.21 5.92
N ASN A 95 -6.31 -8.56 4.80
CA ASN A 95 -4.94 -8.15 4.50
C ASN A 95 -4.88 -6.65 4.21
N LYS A 96 -5.81 -6.15 3.39
CA LYS A 96 -5.92 -4.74 3.01
C LYS A 96 -6.24 -3.85 4.21
N LEU A 97 -7.04 -4.34 5.17
CA LEU A 97 -7.31 -3.67 6.44
C LEU A 97 -6.01 -3.37 7.19
N VAL A 98 -5.20 -4.39 7.44
CA VAL A 98 -3.93 -4.22 8.15
C VAL A 98 -2.99 -3.31 7.37
N GLU A 99 -2.90 -3.47 6.03
CA GLU A 99 -2.09 -2.62 5.16
C GLU A 99 -2.46 -1.14 5.29
N GLU A 100 -3.74 -0.77 5.20
CA GLU A 100 -4.15 0.64 5.26
C GLU A 100 -3.85 1.28 6.62
N PHE A 101 -4.03 0.56 7.73
CA PHE A 101 -3.64 1.08 9.05
C PHE A 101 -2.12 1.18 9.22
N MET A 102 -1.35 0.25 8.65
CA MET A 102 0.12 0.38 8.61
C MET A 102 0.55 1.58 7.77
N LEU A 103 -0.06 1.80 6.61
CA LEU A 103 0.19 2.96 5.75
C LEU A 103 -0.16 4.26 6.47
N LEU A 104 -1.31 4.30 7.16
CA LEU A 104 -1.75 5.43 7.95
C LEU A 104 -0.73 5.77 9.05
N ALA A 105 -0.27 4.79 9.83
CA ALA A 105 0.73 4.99 10.88
C ALA A 105 2.05 5.51 10.30
N ASN A 106 2.56 4.89 9.24
CA ASN A 106 3.80 5.25 8.57
C ASN A 106 3.76 6.70 8.02
N LYS A 107 2.68 7.06 7.33
CA LYS A 107 2.44 8.40 6.81
C LYS A 107 2.41 9.44 7.93
N THR A 108 1.61 9.19 8.97
CA THR A 108 1.42 10.13 10.08
C THR A 108 2.71 10.41 10.83
N VAL A 109 3.54 9.39 11.07
CA VAL A 109 4.86 9.57 11.68
C VAL A 109 5.77 10.40 10.77
N ALA A 110 5.80 10.12 9.48
CA ALA A 110 6.59 10.87 8.52
C ALA A 110 6.17 12.35 8.46
N GLU A 111 4.88 12.65 8.48
CA GLU A 111 4.34 14.01 8.53
C GLU A 111 4.69 14.72 9.84
N LYS A 112 4.48 14.09 10.99
CA LYS A 112 4.76 14.69 12.32
C LYS A 112 6.24 15.02 12.54
N ILE A 113 7.15 14.22 11.99
CA ILE A 113 8.59 14.40 12.16
C ILE A 113 9.15 15.28 11.05
N GLY A 114 8.73 15.07 9.81
CA GLY A 114 9.29 15.69 8.62
C GLY A 114 8.69 17.05 8.27
N CYS A 115 7.42 17.29 8.63
CA CYS A 115 6.77 18.58 8.39
C CYS A 115 7.04 19.52 9.56
N ALA A 116 8.11 20.32 9.48
CA ALA A 116 8.43 21.27 10.51
C ALA A 116 7.53 22.52 10.46
N PRO A 117 7.11 23.09 11.60
CA PRO A 117 6.52 24.41 11.64
C PRO A 117 7.45 25.45 11.02
N LYS A 118 6.89 26.53 10.43
CA LYS A 118 7.62 27.58 9.67
C LYS A 118 8.90 28.11 10.35
N ASN A 119 9.01 28.02 11.68
CA ASN A 119 10.13 28.55 12.47
C ASN A 119 11.04 27.48 13.10
N LYS A 120 10.89 26.21 12.72
CA LYS A 120 11.71 25.12 13.25
C LYS A 120 12.33 24.32 12.09
N LYS A 121 13.59 23.88 12.28
CA LYS A 121 14.22 22.95 11.35
C LYS A 121 13.53 21.59 11.44
N ALA A 122 13.23 21.00 10.28
CA ALA A 122 12.77 19.62 10.23
C ALA A 122 13.83 18.69 10.84
N LYS A 123 13.38 17.68 11.56
CA LYS A 123 14.28 16.62 12.04
C LYS A 123 14.71 15.76 10.87
N VAL A 124 15.90 15.19 10.97
CA VAL A 124 16.38 14.20 9.99
C VAL A 124 15.54 12.94 10.14
N LEU A 125 14.99 12.48 9.03
CA LEU A 125 14.17 11.28 8.97
C LEU A 125 14.53 10.49 7.71
N PRO A 126 14.73 9.17 7.79
CA PRO A 126 14.88 8.32 6.61
C PRO A 126 13.51 8.07 5.96
N TYR A 127 13.16 8.91 4.98
CA TYR A 127 11.94 8.71 4.19
C TYR A 127 12.06 7.48 3.29
N ARG A 128 10.96 6.79 3.08
CA ARG A 128 10.82 5.83 1.99
C ARG A 128 10.25 6.56 0.79
N ILE A 129 11.11 6.92 -0.13
CA ILE A 129 10.75 7.70 -1.32
C ILE A 129 10.51 6.80 -2.52
N HIS A 130 9.61 7.24 -3.41
CA HIS A 130 9.35 6.59 -4.69
C HIS A 130 9.13 7.66 -5.73
N ASP A 131 10.03 7.73 -6.70
CA ASP A 131 10.01 8.73 -7.76
C ASP A 131 8.98 8.38 -8.84
N LEU A 132 8.75 9.33 -9.74
CA LEU A 132 7.95 9.12 -10.95
C LEU A 132 8.53 7.99 -11.80
N PRO A 133 7.69 7.33 -12.62
CA PRO A 133 8.18 6.42 -13.65
C PRO A 133 9.25 7.08 -14.53
N ASP A 134 10.20 6.29 -14.96
CA ASP A 134 11.19 6.72 -15.93
C ASP A 134 10.50 7.04 -17.26
N PRO A 135 10.64 8.25 -17.84
CA PRO A 135 9.91 8.64 -19.05
C PRO A 135 10.19 7.72 -20.24
N GLU A 136 11.44 7.28 -20.44
CA GLU A 136 11.80 6.38 -21.52
C GLU A 136 11.17 5.00 -21.35
N LYS A 137 11.17 4.48 -20.12
CA LYS A 137 10.53 3.20 -19.81
C LYS A 137 9.01 3.26 -19.94
N LEU A 138 8.42 4.41 -19.57
CA LEU A 138 6.97 4.61 -19.71
C LEU A 138 6.57 4.68 -21.20
N GLU A 139 7.40 5.31 -22.04
CA GLU A 139 7.19 5.32 -23.47
C GLU A 139 7.34 3.91 -24.08
N ASN A 140 8.36 3.16 -23.68
CA ASN A 140 8.54 1.76 -24.07
C ASN A 140 7.35 0.89 -23.65
N LEU A 141 6.81 1.11 -22.44
CA LEU A 141 5.56 0.46 -21.98
C LEU A 141 4.41 0.80 -22.92
N SER A 142 4.22 2.09 -23.25
CA SER A 142 3.14 2.56 -24.12
C SER A 142 3.20 1.88 -25.50
N GLN A 143 4.37 1.81 -26.10
CA GLN A 143 4.58 1.15 -27.39
C GLN A 143 4.35 -0.38 -27.31
N PHE A 144 4.74 -0.99 -26.18
CA PHE A 144 4.55 -2.42 -25.96
C PHE A 144 3.07 -2.78 -25.86
N ILE A 145 2.30 -2.06 -24.99
CA ILE A 145 0.88 -2.37 -24.76
C ILE A 145 -0.02 -2.00 -25.93
N ALA A 146 0.41 -1.07 -26.80
CA ALA A 146 -0.30 -0.72 -28.02
C ALA A 146 -0.51 -1.93 -28.95
N ARG A 147 0.38 -2.92 -28.91
CA ARG A 147 0.26 -4.19 -29.67
C ARG A 147 -0.92 -5.05 -29.23
N PHE A 148 -1.39 -4.83 -27.98
CA PHE A 148 -2.56 -5.49 -27.40
C PHE A 148 -3.81 -4.61 -27.47
N GLY A 149 -3.71 -3.42 -28.05
CA GLY A 149 -4.82 -2.46 -28.17
C GLY A 149 -5.01 -1.54 -26.96
N TYR A 150 -4.11 -1.58 -25.97
CA TYR A 150 -4.17 -0.73 -24.79
C TYR A 150 -3.39 0.58 -24.96
N LYS A 151 -3.72 1.56 -24.11
CA LYS A 151 -3.08 2.87 -24.10
C LYS A 151 -2.74 3.29 -22.67
N VAL A 152 -1.62 3.97 -22.51
CA VAL A 152 -1.23 4.63 -21.26
C VAL A 152 -0.72 6.04 -21.57
N ARG A 153 -0.97 6.99 -20.67
CA ARG A 153 -0.41 8.34 -20.80
C ARG A 153 1.05 8.34 -20.39
N THR A 154 1.90 8.89 -21.25
CA THR A 154 3.35 9.04 -21.00
C THR A 154 3.72 10.46 -20.56
N SER A 155 2.74 11.41 -20.59
CA SER A 155 2.91 12.82 -20.24
C SER A 155 1.69 13.36 -19.49
N GLY A 156 1.88 14.45 -18.75
CA GLY A 156 0.83 15.08 -17.96
C GLY A 156 1.22 15.23 -16.48
N THR A 157 0.23 15.45 -15.63
CA THR A 157 0.47 15.51 -14.18
C THR A 157 0.74 14.12 -13.59
N LYS A 158 1.36 14.09 -12.39
CA LYS A 158 1.57 12.83 -11.64
C LYS A 158 0.30 11.99 -11.54
N THR A 159 -0.81 12.67 -11.24
CA THR A 159 -2.12 12.03 -11.07
C THR A 159 -2.70 11.53 -12.39
N ASP A 160 -2.47 12.24 -13.51
CA ASP A 160 -2.96 11.79 -14.82
C ASP A 160 -2.26 10.49 -15.25
N ILE A 161 -0.95 10.42 -15.04
CA ILE A 161 -0.17 9.22 -15.35
C ILE A 161 -0.60 8.05 -14.45
N SER A 162 -0.73 8.25 -13.13
CA SER A 162 -1.18 7.21 -12.21
C SER A 162 -2.57 6.68 -12.54
N LYS A 163 -3.53 7.57 -12.80
CA LYS A 163 -4.90 7.19 -13.19
C LYS A 163 -4.91 6.41 -14.50
N SER A 164 -4.08 6.80 -15.47
CA SER A 164 -3.97 6.08 -16.73
C SER A 164 -3.38 4.68 -16.56
N ILE A 165 -2.42 4.51 -15.63
CA ILE A 165 -1.86 3.21 -15.28
C ILE A 165 -2.92 2.35 -14.57
N ASN A 166 -3.65 2.92 -13.60
CA ASN A 166 -4.74 2.19 -12.92
C ASN A 166 -5.81 1.73 -13.91
N HIS A 167 -6.22 2.60 -14.85
CA HIS A 167 -7.17 2.22 -15.91
C HIS A 167 -6.63 1.06 -16.78
N LEU A 168 -5.35 1.10 -17.13
CA LEU A 168 -4.72 -0.02 -17.83
C LEU A 168 -4.79 -1.32 -17.03
N LEU A 169 -4.49 -1.26 -15.70
CA LEU A 169 -4.53 -2.42 -14.81
C LEU A 169 -5.95 -2.98 -14.68
N ASP A 170 -6.96 -2.10 -14.57
CA ASP A 170 -8.37 -2.49 -14.55
C ASP A 170 -8.80 -3.14 -15.88
N ASP A 171 -8.37 -2.58 -17.00
CA ASP A 171 -8.70 -3.08 -18.34
C ASP A 171 -8.13 -4.46 -18.65
N ILE A 172 -6.96 -4.80 -18.10
CA ILE A 172 -6.31 -6.09 -18.33
C ILE A 172 -6.74 -7.17 -17.33
N HIS A 173 -7.45 -6.78 -16.27
CA HIS A 173 -7.84 -7.71 -15.20
C HIS A 173 -8.65 -8.89 -15.73
N GLY A 174 -8.25 -10.11 -15.37
CA GLY A 174 -8.85 -11.37 -15.82
C GLY A 174 -8.52 -11.77 -17.25
N LYS A 175 -7.67 -11.01 -17.98
CA LYS A 175 -7.26 -11.34 -19.36
C LYS A 175 -5.96 -12.14 -19.40
N LYS A 176 -5.73 -12.80 -20.52
CA LYS A 176 -4.54 -13.69 -20.69
C LYS A 176 -3.22 -12.93 -20.60
N GLU A 177 -3.19 -11.68 -21.02
CA GLU A 177 -2.04 -10.78 -20.99
C GLU A 177 -1.81 -10.05 -19.67
N GLU A 178 -2.69 -10.19 -18.68
CA GLU A 178 -2.65 -9.50 -17.40
C GLU A 178 -1.26 -9.55 -16.74
N ASN A 179 -0.76 -10.74 -16.43
CA ASN A 179 0.54 -10.92 -15.79
C ASN A 179 1.72 -10.33 -16.57
N LEU A 180 1.65 -10.37 -17.90
CA LEU A 180 2.69 -9.84 -18.77
C LEU A 180 2.70 -8.32 -18.69
N ILE A 181 1.54 -7.69 -18.88
CA ILE A 181 1.42 -6.22 -18.88
C ILE A 181 1.69 -5.66 -17.51
N GLU A 182 1.19 -6.28 -16.44
CA GLU A 182 1.54 -5.89 -15.05
C GLU A 182 3.04 -5.93 -14.82
N THR A 183 3.71 -7.02 -15.21
CA THR A 183 5.16 -7.17 -15.04
C THR A 183 5.93 -6.07 -15.75
N VAL A 184 5.55 -5.73 -16.99
CA VAL A 184 6.20 -4.67 -17.77
C VAL A 184 5.89 -3.30 -17.15
N SER A 185 4.66 -3.07 -16.71
CA SER A 185 4.23 -1.84 -16.03
C SER A 185 5.05 -1.57 -14.76
N ILE A 186 5.27 -2.61 -13.94
CA ILE A 186 6.11 -2.48 -12.73
C ILE A 186 7.57 -2.20 -13.08
N ARG A 187 8.11 -2.78 -14.14
CA ARG A 187 9.48 -2.51 -14.60
C ARG A 187 9.66 -1.08 -15.12
N ALA A 188 8.59 -0.43 -15.56
CA ALA A 188 8.60 0.97 -15.94
C ALA A 188 8.66 1.91 -14.71
N MET A 189 8.23 1.43 -13.52
CA MET A 189 8.30 2.19 -12.28
C MET A 189 9.74 2.28 -11.77
N GLN A 190 10.03 3.38 -11.06
CA GLN A 190 11.26 3.50 -10.28
C GLN A 190 11.22 2.57 -9.06
N LYS A 191 12.39 2.24 -8.51
CA LYS A 191 12.47 1.49 -7.26
C LYS A 191 12.36 2.45 -6.08
N ALA A 192 11.48 2.14 -5.13
CA ALA A 192 11.45 2.86 -3.87
C ALA A 192 12.78 2.67 -3.12
N ARG A 193 13.28 3.74 -2.48
CA ARG A 193 14.56 3.76 -1.74
C ARG A 193 14.44 4.59 -0.47
N TYR A 194 15.39 4.44 0.43
CA TYR A 194 15.51 5.34 1.58
C TYR A 194 16.32 6.57 1.23
N SER A 195 15.91 7.72 1.74
CA SER A 195 16.61 9.00 1.58
C SER A 195 16.24 9.95 2.71
N THR A 196 17.16 10.80 3.11
CA THR A 196 16.88 11.92 4.00
C THR A 196 16.28 13.13 3.26
N HIS A 197 16.34 13.11 1.93
CA HIS A 197 15.69 14.10 1.08
C HIS A 197 14.31 13.58 0.65
N ASN A 198 13.26 14.26 1.10
CA ASN A 198 11.88 13.86 0.80
C ASN A 198 11.46 14.36 -0.60
N ILE A 199 11.03 13.45 -1.45
CA ILE A 199 10.38 13.73 -2.74
C ILE A 199 8.97 13.13 -2.82
N GLY A 200 8.48 12.54 -1.70
CA GLY A 200 7.24 11.81 -1.62
C GLY A 200 7.34 10.38 -2.10
N HIS A 201 6.21 9.71 -2.12
CA HIS A 201 6.08 8.32 -2.58
C HIS A 201 5.00 8.21 -3.66
N TYR A 202 5.44 8.24 -4.93
CA TYR A 202 4.56 8.26 -6.10
C TYR A 202 3.52 7.14 -6.10
N GLY A 203 3.94 5.89 -5.95
CA GLY A 203 3.04 4.74 -6.03
C GLY A 203 1.98 4.69 -4.92
N LEU A 204 2.21 5.35 -3.76
CA LEU A 204 1.25 5.46 -2.66
C LEU A 204 0.47 6.78 -2.67
N ALA A 205 0.82 7.73 -3.53
CA ALA A 205 0.30 9.10 -3.56
C ALA A 205 0.46 9.84 -2.21
N PHE A 206 1.59 9.63 -1.52
CA PHE A 206 1.91 10.28 -0.25
C PHE A 206 3.00 11.34 -0.43
N GLU A 207 2.81 12.52 0.17
CA GLU A 207 3.83 13.57 0.21
C GLU A 207 4.93 13.26 1.23
N TYR A 208 4.59 12.60 2.33
CA TYR A 208 5.50 12.15 3.37
C TYR A 208 5.26 10.67 3.64
N TYR A 209 6.32 9.87 3.59
CA TYR A 209 6.23 8.46 3.90
C TYR A 209 7.54 7.93 4.47
N THR A 210 7.45 7.13 5.50
CA THR A 210 8.56 6.36 6.06
C THR A 210 8.08 4.98 6.46
N HIS A 211 8.97 4.11 6.86
CA HIS A 211 8.60 2.89 7.55
C HIS A 211 8.71 3.11 9.05
N PHE A 212 7.60 3.08 9.75
CA PHE A 212 7.50 3.16 11.21
C PHE A 212 7.04 1.85 11.83
N THR A 213 6.39 1.00 11.05
CA THR A 213 5.89 -0.31 11.48
C THR A 213 6.86 -1.43 11.07
N SER A 214 6.87 -2.55 11.84
CA SER A 214 7.73 -3.73 11.61
C SER A 214 9.23 -3.53 11.96
N PRO A 215 9.55 -3.12 13.22
CA PRO A 215 10.93 -2.77 13.64
C PRO A 215 11.93 -3.93 13.56
N ILE A 216 11.48 -5.17 13.58
CA ILE A 216 12.34 -6.36 13.48
C ILE A 216 13.13 -6.41 12.16
N ARG A 217 12.60 -5.82 11.08
CA ARG A 217 13.14 -5.93 9.72
C ARG A 217 13.38 -4.61 9.00
N ARG A 218 13.09 -3.48 9.63
CA ARG A 218 13.17 -2.16 8.99
C ARG A 218 13.95 -1.18 9.85
N PHE A 219 15.07 -0.70 9.32
CA PHE A 219 15.96 0.22 10.03
C PHE A 219 15.29 1.53 10.49
N PRO A 220 14.45 2.21 9.69
CA PRO A 220 13.82 3.46 10.12
C PRO A 220 12.94 3.34 11.36
N ASP A 221 12.42 2.16 11.65
CA ASP A 221 11.57 1.90 12.82
C ASP A 221 12.36 1.96 14.15
N MET A 222 13.70 1.84 14.06
CA MET A 222 14.59 1.86 15.23
C MET A 222 15.15 3.26 15.55
N MET A 223 14.92 4.22 14.68
CA MET A 223 15.38 5.61 14.83
C MET A 223 14.36 6.49 15.50
#